data_72e9f583bb4c627d4b5825792c12bda3
#
_entry.id   72e9f583bb4c627d4b5825792c12bda3
#
_cell.length_a   1.000
_cell.length_b   1.000
_cell.length_c   1.000
_cell.angle_alpha   90.00
_cell.angle_beta   90.00
_cell.angle_gamma   90.00
#
_symmetry.space_group_name_H-M   'P 1'
#
loop_
_entity.id
_entity.type
_entity.pdbx_description
1 polymer ?
#
loop_
_entity_poly.entity_id
_entity_poly.type
_entity_poly.pdbx_seq_one_letter_code
_entity_poly.pdbx_strand_id
1 'polypeptide(L)'
;AEPKHSVVYIYGLYLCNSNSFDNSLENFSRTLNMSEEEVVKAFEYWEEQGLVQLLRINPLQVTFIPLKNALTANKLFKPDKYTVFNQQANEIFQGKRSISKHEYQEYYDFLERFHVEPEALLMIMKYCVETKNNAVGYNYILTVAKNWAYEGITTTLQVEERLQKLVQDRQEKIIEI
;
A
#
# COMPACT_ATOMS: atom_id res chain seq x y z
N ALA A 1 -4.07 3.39 -21.63
CA ALA A 1 -5.07 2.46 -22.19
C ALA A 1 -5.16 2.67 -23.70
N GLU A 2 -5.13 1.59 -24.44
CA GLU A 2 -5.48 1.67 -25.87
C GLU A 2 -6.97 1.93 -26.00
N PRO A 3 -7.43 2.62 -27.07
CA PRO A 3 -8.86 2.91 -27.26
C PRO A 3 -9.72 1.65 -27.23
N LYS A 4 -9.22 0.54 -27.72
CA LYS A 4 -9.90 -0.78 -27.73
C LYS A 4 -10.19 -1.28 -26.30
N HIS A 5 -9.26 -1.13 -25.35
CA HIS A 5 -9.45 -1.55 -23.96
C HIS A 5 -10.60 -0.76 -23.30
N SER A 6 -10.66 0.55 -23.58
CA SER A 6 -11.72 1.40 -23.01
C SER A 6 -13.11 1.04 -23.53
N VAL A 7 -13.22 0.67 -24.81
CA VAL A 7 -14.49 0.26 -25.42
C VAL A 7 -15.01 -1.03 -24.80
N VAL A 8 -14.13 -2.03 -24.57
CA VAL A 8 -14.48 -3.29 -23.89
C VAL A 8 -15.00 -3.03 -22.47
N TYR A 9 -14.32 -2.17 -21.72
CA TYR A 9 -14.73 -1.82 -20.35
C TYR A 9 -16.09 -1.15 -20.29
N ILE A 10 -16.32 -0.14 -21.15
CA ILE A 10 -17.59 0.61 -21.20
C ILE A 10 -18.73 -0.32 -21.62
N TYR A 11 -18.51 -1.16 -22.65
CA TYR A 11 -19.52 -2.11 -23.10
C TYR A 11 -19.85 -3.15 -22.02
N GLY A 12 -18.86 -3.66 -21.29
CA GLY A 12 -19.08 -4.56 -20.17
C GLY A 12 -19.87 -3.92 -19.03
N LEU A 13 -19.57 -2.67 -18.67
CA LEU A 13 -20.36 -1.90 -17.69
C LEU A 13 -21.80 -1.71 -18.16
N TYR A 14 -22.01 -1.42 -19.45
CA TYR A 14 -23.34 -1.29 -20.03
C TYR A 14 -24.14 -2.59 -19.88
N LEU A 15 -23.56 -3.74 -20.22
CA LEU A 15 -24.20 -5.05 -20.08
C LEU A 15 -24.55 -5.36 -18.61
N CYS A 16 -23.66 -5.08 -17.68
CA CYS A 16 -23.93 -5.27 -16.25
C CYS A 16 -25.10 -4.41 -15.74
N ASN A 17 -25.24 -3.18 -16.23
CA ASN A 17 -26.31 -2.27 -15.80
C ASN A 17 -27.64 -2.50 -16.53
N SER A 18 -27.62 -3.10 -17.72
CA SER A 18 -28.82 -3.32 -18.54
C SER A 18 -29.53 -4.64 -18.29
N ASN A 19 -29.15 -5.39 -17.24
CA ASN A 19 -29.64 -6.75 -16.97
C ASN A 19 -29.59 -7.68 -18.22
N SER A 20 -28.66 -7.45 -19.11
CA SER A 20 -28.44 -8.29 -20.27
C SER A 20 -27.74 -9.56 -19.84
N PHE A 21 -28.34 -10.71 -20.18
CA PHE A 21 -27.81 -12.02 -19.80
C PHE A 21 -26.69 -12.53 -20.72
N ASP A 22 -26.41 -11.85 -21.83
CA ASP A 22 -25.41 -12.28 -22.80
C ASP A 22 -24.04 -11.62 -22.57
N ASN A 23 -23.35 -12.10 -21.56
CA ASN A 23 -21.94 -11.70 -21.23
C ASN A 23 -20.93 -12.65 -21.90
N SER A 24 -21.28 -13.28 -23.02
CA SER A 24 -20.34 -14.19 -23.71
C SER A 24 -19.23 -13.44 -24.43
N LEU A 25 -18.04 -14.06 -24.54
CA LEU A 25 -16.93 -13.55 -25.36
C LEU A 25 -17.35 -13.34 -26.81
N GLU A 26 -18.19 -14.22 -27.35
CA GLU A 26 -18.74 -14.12 -28.71
C GLU A 26 -19.55 -12.85 -28.87
N ASN A 27 -20.40 -12.46 -27.89
CA ASN A 27 -21.16 -11.21 -27.94
C ASN A 27 -20.25 -9.99 -27.94
N PHE A 28 -19.22 -9.95 -27.09
CA PHE A 28 -18.21 -8.89 -27.12
C PHE A 28 -17.49 -8.81 -28.46
N SER A 29 -17.00 -9.94 -28.95
CA SER A 29 -16.29 -10.04 -30.21
C SER A 29 -17.13 -9.51 -31.38
N ARG A 30 -18.36 -9.98 -31.49
CA ARG A 30 -19.28 -9.59 -32.57
C ARG A 30 -19.69 -8.10 -32.47
N THR A 31 -20.03 -7.63 -31.28
CA THR A 31 -20.55 -6.26 -31.09
C THR A 31 -19.47 -5.22 -31.25
N LEU A 32 -18.26 -5.51 -30.80
CA LEU A 32 -17.13 -4.58 -30.82
C LEU A 32 -16.23 -4.77 -32.04
N ASN A 33 -16.54 -5.76 -32.89
CA ASN A 33 -15.74 -6.13 -34.05
C ASN A 33 -14.26 -6.35 -33.69
N MET A 34 -14.03 -7.15 -32.64
CA MET A 34 -12.74 -7.52 -32.10
C MET A 34 -12.62 -9.04 -32.01
N SER A 35 -11.41 -9.59 -32.01
CA SER A 35 -11.23 -11.01 -31.71
C SER A 35 -11.48 -11.31 -30.23
N GLU A 36 -11.87 -12.54 -29.90
CA GLU A 36 -12.03 -12.96 -28.49
C GLU A 36 -10.74 -12.76 -27.68
N GLU A 37 -9.59 -12.99 -28.29
CA GLU A 37 -8.29 -12.75 -27.67
C GLU A 37 -8.05 -11.28 -27.33
N GLU A 38 -8.47 -10.37 -28.20
CA GLU A 38 -8.38 -8.92 -27.95
C GLU A 38 -9.29 -8.51 -26.79
N VAL A 39 -10.47 -9.11 -26.68
CA VAL A 39 -11.41 -8.87 -25.57
C VAL A 39 -10.82 -9.36 -24.24
N VAL A 40 -10.23 -10.56 -24.21
CA VAL A 40 -9.58 -11.11 -23.03
C VAL A 40 -8.41 -10.22 -22.59
N LYS A 41 -7.52 -9.83 -23.51
CA LYS A 41 -6.41 -8.91 -23.23
C LYS A 41 -6.87 -7.56 -22.66
N ALA A 42 -8.00 -7.07 -23.16
CA ALA A 42 -8.58 -5.82 -22.61
C ALA A 42 -9.06 -6.00 -21.16
N PHE A 43 -9.67 -7.15 -20.82
CA PHE A 43 -10.06 -7.42 -19.44
C PHE A 43 -8.86 -7.67 -18.54
N GLU A 44 -7.83 -8.38 -18.98
CA GLU A 44 -6.56 -8.55 -18.25
C GLU A 44 -5.91 -7.19 -17.96
N TYR A 45 -5.86 -6.30 -18.95
CA TYR A 45 -5.37 -4.92 -18.73
C TYR A 45 -6.17 -4.19 -17.63
N TRP A 46 -7.50 -4.27 -17.64
CA TRP A 46 -8.32 -3.60 -16.63
C TRP A 46 -8.28 -4.30 -15.26
N GLU A 47 -7.98 -5.60 -15.22
CA GLU A 47 -7.68 -6.31 -13.97
C GLU A 47 -6.37 -5.81 -13.36
N GLU A 48 -5.32 -5.64 -14.15
CA GLU A 48 -4.06 -5.01 -13.70
C GLU A 48 -4.25 -3.59 -13.18
N GLN A 49 -5.23 -2.84 -13.77
CA GLN A 49 -5.59 -1.52 -13.27
C GLN A 49 -6.50 -1.56 -12.03
N GLY A 50 -6.93 -2.75 -11.58
CA GLY A 50 -7.79 -2.92 -10.42
C GLY A 50 -9.24 -2.47 -10.63
N LEU A 51 -9.71 -2.37 -11.87
CA LEU A 51 -11.07 -1.92 -12.21
C LEU A 51 -12.02 -3.08 -12.52
N VAL A 52 -11.49 -4.26 -12.79
CA VAL A 52 -12.25 -5.50 -12.95
C VAL A 52 -11.53 -6.65 -12.24
N GLN A 53 -12.27 -7.71 -11.97
CA GLN A 53 -11.74 -9.01 -11.55
C GLN A 53 -12.22 -10.07 -12.54
N LEU A 54 -11.29 -10.73 -13.22
CA LEU A 54 -11.55 -11.79 -14.18
C LEU A 54 -11.62 -13.13 -13.44
N LEU A 55 -12.83 -13.63 -13.21
CA LEU A 55 -13.03 -14.87 -12.46
C LEU A 55 -12.90 -16.10 -13.37
N ARG A 56 -13.35 -16.01 -14.62
CA ARG A 56 -13.32 -17.09 -15.61
C ARG A 56 -13.36 -16.54 -17.03
N ILE A 57 -12.68 -17.19 -17.96
CA ILE A 57 -12.64 -16.79 -19.37
C ILE A 57 -13.74 -17.50 -20.17
N ASN A 58 -13.99 -18.77 -19.91
CA ASN A 58 -15.00 -19.54 -20.62
C ASN A 58 -15.85 -20.41 -19.64
N PRO A 59 -17.15 -20.10 -19.43
CA PRO A 59 -17.83 -18.89 -19.85
C PRO A 59 -17.24 -17.63 -19.19
N LEU A 60 -17.31 -16.48 -19.88
CA LEU A 60 -16.75 -15.22 -19.38
C LEU A 60 -17.47 -14.77 -18.10
N GLN A 61 -16.73 -14.63 -17.02
CA GLN A 61 -17.19 -14.11 -15.74
C GLN A 61 -16.26 -12.99 -15.28
N VAL A 62 -16.75 -11.76 -15.33
CA VAL A 62 -16.04 -10.54 -14.95
C VAL A 62 -16.84 -9.80 -13.91
N THR A 63 -16.18 -9.39 -12.84
CA THR A 63 -16.76 -8.51 -11.82
C THR A 63 -16.15 -7.11 -11.96
N PHE A 64 -17.01 -6.09 -12.12
CA PHE A 64 -16.59 -4.71 -12.18
C PHE A 64 -16.45 -4.14 -10.75
N ILE A 65 -15.30 -3.55 -10.47
CA ILE A 65 -15.01 -2.97 -9.16
C ILE A 65 -15.47 -1.50 -9.21
N PRO A 66 -16.36 -1.06 -8.30
CA PRO A 66 -16.82 0.33 -8.27
C PRO A 66 -15.62 1.29 -8.15
N LEU A 67 -15.63 2.37 -8.92
CA LEU A 67 -14.54 3.37 -8.95
C LEU A 67 -14.17 3.89 -7.56
N LYS A 68 -15.15 4.02 -6.66
CA LYS A 68 -14.91 4.40 -5.25
C LYS A 68 -14.04 3.37 -4.53
N ASN A 69 -14.25 2.09 -4.81
CA ASN A 69 -13.47 1.00 -4.21
C ASN A 69 -12.12 0.82 -4.91
N ALA A 70 -12.06 1.06 -6.22
CA ALA A 70 -10.81 1.02 -6.98
C ALA A 70 -9.86 2.17 -6.58
N LEU A 71 -10.38 3.37 -6.36
CA LEU A 71 -9.59 4.51 -5.86
C LEU A 71 -9.10 4.29 -4.43
N THR A 72 -9.89 3.64 -3.58
CA THR A 72 -9.49 3.23 -2.24
C THR A 72 -8.61 1.97 -2.28
N ALA A 73 -8.89 1.03 -3.17
CA ALA A 73 -8.07 -0.18 -3.35
C ALA A 73 -6.69 0.16 -3.92
N ASN A 74 -6.58 1.04 -4.91
CA ASN A 74 -5.28 1.49 -5.41
C ASN A 74 -4.45 2.27 -4.38
N LYS A 75 -5.08 2.87 -3.36
CA LYS A 75 -4.39 3.38 -2.17
C LYS A 75 -4.13 2.31 -1.11
N LEU A 76 -4.90 1.20 -1.13
CA LEU A 76 -4.79 0.09 -0.18
C LEU A 76 -3.99 -1.10 -0.71
N PHE A 77 -3.81 -1.22 -2.05
CA PHE A 77 -3.13 -2.33 -2.68
C PHE A 77 -1.70 -1.95 -3.13
N LYS A 78 -0.88 -1.65 -2.15
CA LYS A 78 0.50 -2.12 -2.10
C LYS A 78 0.59 -3.16 -0.97
N PRO A 79 -0.14 -4.31 -1.07
CA PRO A 79 -0.36 -5.18 0.08
C PRO A 79 0.89 -5.88 0.54
N ASP A 80 1.73 -6.34 -0.37
CA ASP A 80 2.82 -7.23 0.01
C ASP A 80 4.05 -6.48 0.56
N LYS A 81 4.34 -5.30 0.05
CA LYS A 81 5.53 -4.54 0.47
C LYS A 81 5.49 -4.11 1.94
N TYR A 82 4.31 -3.83 2.48
CA TYR A 82 4.16 -3.28 3.84
C TYR A 82 3.39 -4.18 4.81
N THR A 83 3.01 -5.40 4.42
CA THR A 83 2.29 -6.32 5.30
C THR A 83 3.09 -6.65 6.56
N VAL A 84 4.37 -6.98 6.39
CA VAL A 84 5.29 -7.26 7.50
C VAL A 84 5.51 -6.03 8.36
N PHE A 85 5.72 -4.86 7.73
CA PHE A 85 5.84 -3.59 8.43
C PHE A 85 4.60 -3.29 9.29
N ASN A 86 3.40 -3.48 8.74
CA ASN A 86 2.14 -3.21 9.45
C ASN A 86 1.97 -4.11 10.67
N GLN A 87 2.28 -5.40 10.52
CA GLN A 87 2.23 -6.36 11.62
C GLN A 87 3.20 -5.95 12.74
N GLN A 88 4.44 -5.70 12.40
CA GLN A 88 5.48 -5.33 13.37
C GLN A 88 5.22 -3.96 14.01
N ALA A 89 4.70 -2.98 13.25
CA ALA A 89 4.28 -1.70 13.78
C ALA A 89 3.16 -1.84 14.83
N ASN A 90 2.18 -2.69 14.58
CA ASN A 90 1.14 -2.99 15.58
C ASN A 90 1.71 -3.67 16.83
N GLU A 91 2.66 -4.57 16.68
CA GLU A 91 3.33 -5.24 17.81
C GLU A 91 4.08 -4.26 18.71
N ILE A 92 4.71 -3.23 18.13
CA ILE A 92 5.42 -2.18 18.90
C ILE A 92 4.47 -1.46 19.88
N PHE A 93 3.22 -1.18 19.47
CA PHE A 93 2.23 -0.55 20.34
C PHE A 93 1.51 -1.53 21.27
N GLN A 94 1.66 -2.85 21.09
CA GLN A 94 1.19 -3.94 21.97
C GLN A 94 -0.24 -3.76 22.47
N GLY A 95 -1.17 -3.39 21.60
CA GLY A 95 -2.58 -3.20 21.94
C GLY A 95 -2.87 -1.98 22.83
N LYS A 96 -1.88 -1.17 23.18
CA LYS A 96 -2.10 0.07 23.94
C LYS A 96 -2.79 1.16 23.13
N ARG A 97 -2.59 1.15 21.81
CA ARG A 97 -3.35 1.93 20.85
C ARG A 97 -3.37 1.26 19.49
N SER A 98 -4.37 1.56 18.70
CA SER A 98 -4.46 1.15 17.30
C SER A 98 -3.80 2.18 16.40
N ILE A 99 -3.16 1.72 15.33
CA ILE A 99 -2.66 2.58 14.26
C ILE A 99 -3.82 2.83 13.29
N SER A 100 -4.12 4.11 13.01
CA SER A 100 -5.17 4.47 12.08
C SER A 100 -4.72 4.28 10.62
N LYS A 101 -5.69 4.18 9.68
CA LYS A 101 -5.39 4.11 8.24
C LYS A 101 -4.60 5.33 7.75
N HIS A 102 -4.91 6.52 8.27
CA HIS A 102 -4.20 7.75 7.95
C HIS A 102 -2.75 7.68 8.43
N GLU A 103 -2.51 7.19 9.64
CA GLU A 103 -1.17 7.04 10.21
C GLU A 103 -0.31 6.07 9.38
N TYR A 104 -0.86 4.94 8.93
CA TYR A 104 -0.17 4.04 8.00
C TYR A 104 0.19 4.74 6.69
N GLN A 105 -0.72 5.54 6.13
CA GLN A 105 -0.44 6.28 4.91
C GLN A 105 0.72 7.26 5.09
N GLU A 106 0.77 7.97 6.20
CA GLU A 106 1.87 8.90 6.53
C GLU A 106 3.21 8.17 6.66
N TYR A 107 3.22 6.95 7.23
CA TYR A 107 4.43 6.13 7.29
C TYR A 107 4.89 5.68 5.90
N TYR A 108 3.96 5.24 5.04
CA TYR A 108 4.32 4.81 3.68
C TYR A 108 4.83 5.97 2.84
N ASP A 109 4.17 7.12 2.91
CA ASP A 109 4.59 8.34 2.20
C ASP A 109 5.99 8.78 2.66
N PHE A 110 6.27 8.65 3.94
CA PHE A 110 7.61 8.91 4.48
C PHE A 110 8.66 7.93 3.95
N LEU A 111 8.39 6.63 4.01
CA LEU A 111 9.31 5.59 3.53
C LEU A 111 9.66 5.79 2.06
N GLU A 112 8.66 6.09 1.23
CA GLU A 112 8.87 6.32 -0.21
C GLU A 112 9.60 7.64 -0.49
N ARG A 113 9.23 8.70 0.20
CA ARG A 113 9.79 10.03 -0.03
C ARG A 113 11.24 10.15 0.39
N PHE A 114 11.63 9.54 1.50
CA PHE A 114 12.97 9.62 2.06
C PHE A 114 13.82 8.39 1.76
N HIS A 115 13.27 7.40 1.04
CA HIS A 115 13.93 6.12 0.73
C HIS A 115 14.49 5.42 1.97
N VAL A 116 13.71 5.46 3.06
CA VAL A 116 14.06 4.80 4.32
C VAL A 116 13.63 3.34 4.28
N GLU A 117 14.45 2.45 4.78
CA GLU A 117 14.09 1.04 4.93
C GLU A 117 12.94 0.87 5.94
N PRO A 118 11.92 0.04 5.64
CA PRO A 118 10.81 -0.18 6.57
C PRO A 118 11.25 -0.62 7.97
N GLU A 119 12.25 -1.49 8.06
CA GLU A 119 12.84 -1.97 9.30
C GLU A 119 13.52 -0.85 10.09
N ALA A 120 14.17 0.10 9.40
CA ALA A 120 14.78 1.28 10.02
C ALA A 120 13.71 2.16 10.69
N LEU A 121 12.56 2.38 10.03
CA LEU A 121 11.46 3.13 10.63
C LEU A 121 10.87 2.39 11.84
N LEU A 122 10.73 1.06 11.79
CA LEU A 122 10.28 0.26 12.94
C LEU A 122 11.19 0.40 14.15
N MET A 123 12.52 0.41 13.94
CA MET A 123 13.47 0.65 15.03
C MET A 123 13.33 2.05 15.63
N ILE A 124 13.12 3.06 14.80
CA ILE A 124 12.86 4.43 15.27
C ILE A 124 11.53 4.51 16.05
N MET A 125 10.47 3.85 15.56
CA MET A 125 9.19 3.75 16.26
C MET A 125 9.35 3.13 17.64
N LYS A 126 10.03 1.99 17.72
CA LYS A 126 10.32 1.30 18.98
C LYS A 126 11.08 2.20 19.96
N TYR A 127 12.15 2.85 19.50
CA TYR A 127 12.90 3.82 20.29
C TYR A 127 12.02 4.97 20.83
N CYS A 128 11.16 5.53 19.99
CA CYS A 128 10.24 6.61 20.41
C CYS A 128 9.26 6.13 21.47
N VAL A 129 8.69 4.94 21.30
CA VAL A 129 7.73 4.33 22.23
C VAL A 129 8.40 4.03 23.59
N GLU A 130 9.58 3.46 23.60
CA GLU A 130 10.35 3.16 24.82
C GLU A 130 10.77 4.43 25.57
N THR A 131 11.10 5.50 24.82
CA THR A 131 11.60 6.76 25.41
C THR A 131 10.47 7.63 25.97
N LYS A 132 9.26 7.58 25.38
CA LYS A 132 8.13 8.48 25.68
C LYS A 132 6.89 7.78 26.26
N ASN A 133 7.01 6.54 26.72
CA ASN A 133 5.94 5.78 27.39
C ASN A 133 4.66 5.57 26.56
N ASN A 134 4.75 4.99 25.37
CA ASN A 134 3.62 4.51 24.54
C ASN A 134 2.53 5.54 24.15
N ALA A 135 2.57 6.76 24.71
CA ALA A 135 1.63 7.84 24.34
C ALA A 135 2.06 8.62 23.09
N VAL A 136 3.05 8.09 22.36
CA VAL A 136 3.66 8.77 21.23
C VAL A 136 2.74 8.73 20.02
N GLY A 137 2.38 9.90 19.50
CA GLY A 137 1.68 10.04 18.22
C GLY A 137 2.64 9.91 17.04
N TYR A 138 2.08 9.56 15.86
CA TYR A 138 2.84 9.39 14.63
C TYR A 138 3.62 10.64 14.22
N ASN A 139 3.09 11.84 14.52
CA ASN A 139 3.78 13.11 14.23
C ASN A 139 5.15 13.21 14.91
N TYR A 140 5.24 12.75 16.17
CA TYR A 140 6.52 12.75 16.88
C TYR A 140 7.50 11.73 16.26
N ILE A 141 7.02 10.52 15.99
CA ILE A 141 7.82 9.46 15.35
C ILE A 141 8.37 9.95 14.01
N LEU A 142 7.50 10.51 13.17
CA LEU A 142 7.90 11.03 11.86
C LEU A 142 8.84 12.24 11.96
N THR A 143 8.72 13.07 13.00
CA THR A 143 9.66 14.17 13.24
C THR A 143 11.06 13.63 13.54
N VAL A 144 11.17 12.62 14.41
CA VAL A 144 12.45 11.98 14.72
C VAL A 144 13.02 11.31 13.47
N ALA A 145 12.19 10.54 12.76
CA ALA A 145 12.60 9.84 11.56
C ALA A 145 13.06 10.80 10.44
N LYS A 146 12.36 11.91 10.24
CA LYS A 146 12.75 12.96 9.28
C LYS A 146 14.10 13.59 9.64
N ASN A 147 14.32 13.92 10.89
CA ASN A 147 15.59 14.48 11.33
C ASN A 147 16.74 13.53 11.04
N TRP A 148 16.56 12.23 11.31
CA TRP A 148 17.58 11.23 11.03
C TRP A 148 17.78 11.00 9.53
N ALA A 149 16.71 11.02 8.73
CA ALA A 149 16.82 10.93 7.28
C ALA A 149 17.56 12.14 6.67
N TYR A 150 17.39 13.35 7.21
CA TYR A 150 18.16 14.53 6.81
C TYR A 150 19.65 14.44 7.18
N GLU A 151 19.99 13.67 8.23
CA GLU A 151 21.38 13.35 8.59
C GLU A 151 21.94 12.19 7.74
N GLY A 152 21.17 11.66 6.77
CA GLY A 152 21.56 10.54 5.91
C GLY A 152 21.37 9.16 6.53
N ILE A 153 20.65 9.06 7.66
CA ILE A 153 20.36 7.80 8.35
C ILE A 153 19.05 7.23 7.79
N THR A 154 19.16 6.30 6.85
CA THR A 154 18.03 5.74 6.10
C THR A 154 17.98 4.20 6.12
N THR A 155 19.09 3.56 6.50
CA THR A 155 19.18 2.10 6.55
C THR A 155 19.12 1.56 7.98
N THR A 156 18.73 0.31 8.10
CA THR A 156 18.66 -0.41 9.39
C THR A 156 19.99 -0.35 10.15
N LEU A 157 21.10 -0.58 9.46
CA LEU A 157 22.45 -0.54 10.06
C LEU A 157 22.79 0.85 10.63
N GLN A 158 22.49 1.92 9.88
CA GLN A 158 22.76 3.29 10.33
C GLN A 158 21.90 3.68 11.53
N VAL A 159 20.63 3.23 11.55
CA VAL A 159 19.75 3.43 12.71
C VAL A 159 20.26 2.70 13.93
N GLU A 160 20.72 1.46 13.78
CA GLU A 160 21.30 0.69 14.86
C GLU A 160 22.55 1.37 15.47
N GLU A 161 23.48 1.81 14.63
CA GLU A 161 24.66 2.56 15.06
C GLU A 161 24.29 3.85 15.82
N ARG A 162 23.26 4.58 15.35
CA ARG A 162 22.77 5.78 16.00
C ARG A 162 22.19 5.47 17.38
N LEU A 163 21.39 4.41 17.48
CA LEU A 163 20.81 3.97 18.75
C LEU A 163 21.89 3.55 19.76
N GLN A 164 22.91 2.84 19.32
CA GLN A 164 24.04 2.46 20.17
C GLN A 164 24.77 3.68 20.75
N LYS A 165 25.03 4.70 19.92
CA LYS A 165 25.62 5.96 20.38
C LYS A 165 24.75 6.67 21.44
N LEU A 166 23.44 6.73 21.22
CA LEU A 166 22.52 7.34 22.17
C LEU A 166 22.48 6.62 23.53
N VAL A 167 22.69 5.31 23.53
CA VAL A 167 22.80 4.52 24.78
C VAL A 167 24.11 4.82 25.49
N GLN A 168 25.23 4.87 24.76
CA GLN A 168 26.56 5.20 25.31
C GLN A 168 26.57 6.61 25.92
N ASP A 169 26.09 7.62 25.21
CA ASP A 169 26.00 9.01 25.68
C ASP A 169 25.16 9.13 26.96
N ARG A 170 24.11 8.29 27.11
CA ARG A 170 23.32 8.25 28.36
C ARG A 170 24.08 7.61 29.51
N GLN A 171 24.84 6.57 29.27
CA GLN A 171 25.62 5.90 30.30
C GLN A 171 26.75 6.79 30.81
N GLU A 172 27.44 7.49 29.92
CA GLU A 172 28.51 8.42 30.29
C GLU A 172 27.99 9.56 31.19
N LYS A 173 26.82 10.14 30.83
CA LYS A 173 26.17 11.20 31.67
C LYS A 173 25.74 10.74 33.04
N ILE A 174 25.50 9.46 33.26
CA ILE A 174 25.10 8.91 34.57
C ILE A 174 26.36 8.69 35.46
N ILE A 175 27.51 8.47 34.85
CA ILE A 175 28.78 8.24 35.59
C ILE A 175 29.41 9.56 36.04
N GLU A 176 29.10 10.69 35.39
CA GLU A 176 29.61 12.03 35.73
C GLU A 176 28.86 12.74 36.88
N ILE A 177 27.85 12.11 37.48
CA ILE A 177 27.09 12.60 38.62
C ILE A 177 27.50 11.84 39.89
#